data_e5bc2ba4f27d97096ba090ace0da2ac7
#
_entry.id   e5bc2ba4f27d97096ba090ace0da2ac7
#
_cell.length_a   1.000
_cell.length_b   1.000
_cell.length_c   1.000
_cell.angle_alpha   90.00
_cell.angle_beta   90.00
_cell.angle_gamma   90.00
#
_symmetry.space_group_name_H-M   'P 1'
#
loop_
_entity.id
_entity.type
_entity.pdbx_description
1 polymer ?
#
loop_
_entity_poly.entity_id
_entity_poly.type
_entity_poly.pdbx_seq_one_letter_code
_entity_poly.pdbx_strand_id
1 'polypeptide(L)'
;MLAFSLNDAPGTPAATRVASRLLVENIRAAAEENRARYLTRRDEYPADWQAAAGETFSAAYVTPGELERLREQVLEVMAPYIRLDPASRPAGTLPVRITLDLFPWFGPEQAR
;
A
#
# COMPACT_ATOMS: atom_id res chain seq x y z
N MET A 1 1.63 -4.44 13.89
CA MET A 1 1.20 -3.39 12.96
C MET A 1 0.56 -4.03 11.74
N LEU A 2 -0.70 -3.70 11.45
CA LEU A 2 -1.44 -4.27 10.31
C LEU A 2 -1.04 -3.62 8.99
N ALA A 3 -0.76 -2.32 9.01
CA ALA A 3 -0.34 -1.55 7.85
C ALA A 3 0.53 -0.39 8.32
N PHE A 4 1.39 0.10 7.42
CA PHE A 4 2.19 1.29 7.68
C PHE A 4 1.77 2.39 6.71
N SER A 5 1.47 3.57 7.26
CA SER A 5 1.09 4.74 6.47
C SER A 5 1.97 5.92 6.83
N LEU A 6 2.34 6.72 5.82
CA LEU A 6 3.01 7.98 6.04
C LEU A 6 2.04 9.13 5.73
N ASN A 7 1.60 9.81 6.76
CA ASN A 7 0.84 11.04 6.65
C ASN A 7 1.17 11.94 7.83
N ASP A 8 2.27 12.68 7.71
CA ASP A 8 2.77 13.55 8.77
C ASP A 8 1.73 14.61 9.15
N ALA A 9 1.33 14.62 10.43
CA ALA A 9 0.46 15.66 10.95
C ALA A 9 1.21 16.99 11.08
N PRO A 10 0.53 18.14 10.97
CA PRO A 10 1.12 19.43 11.29
C PRO A 10 1.72 19.42 12.70
N GLY A 11 2.92 19.97 12.85
CA GLY A 11 3.61 20.02 14.13
C GLY A 11 4.46 18.79 14.47
N THR A 12 4.51 17.77 13.59
CA THR A 12 5.41 16.64 13.77
C THR A 12 6.86 17.12 13.78
N PRO A 13 7.68 16.72 14.78
CA PRO A 13 9.09 17.13 14.83
C PRO A 13 9.86 16.76 13.55
N ALA A 14 10.77 17.64 13.13
CA ALA A 14 11.53 17.45 11.89
C ALA A 14 12.33 16.14 11.88
N ALA A 15 12.96 15.78 13.01
CA ALA A 15 13.71 14.52 13.11
C ALA A 15 12.81 13.29 12.92
N THR A 16 11.60 13.32 13.48
CA THR A 16 10.61 12.25 13.32
C THR A 16 10.18 12.14 11.85
N ARG A 17 9.94 13.26 11.19
CA ARG A 17 9.56 13.26 9.77
C ARG A 17 10.66 12.68 8.89
N VAL A 18 11.93 13.05 9.14
CA VAL A 18 13.07 12.50 8.41
C VAL A 18 13.16 10.99 8.60
N ALA A 19 13.07 10.50 9.84
CA ALA A 19 13.12 9.07 10.13
C ALA A 19 11.98 8.31 9.46
N SER A 20 10.76 8.84 9.50
CA SER A 20 9.60 8.23 8.84
C SER A 20 9.78 8.15 7.33
N ARG A 21 10.31 9.20 6.72
CA ARG A 21 10.54 9.23 5.28
C ARG A 21 11.61 8.25 4.84
N LEU A 22 12.69 8.11 5.61
CA LEU A 22 13.73 7.10 5.34
C LEU A 22 13.15 5.69 5.40
N LEU A 23 12.31 5.41 6.39
CA LEU A 23 11.62 4.12 6.51
C LEU A 23 10.71 3.87 5.31
N VAL A 24 9.92 4.86 4.91
CA VAL A 24 9.03 4.75 3.74
C VAL A 24 9.83 4.52 2.46
N GLU A 25 10.97 5.20 2.29
CA GLU A 25 11.83 4.98 1.12
C GLU A 25 12.35 3.55 1.05
N ASN A 26 12.75 2.97 2.19
CA ASN A 26 13.17 1.58 2.25
C ASN A 26 12.03 0.62 1.91
N ILE A 27 10.84 0.88 2.42
CA ILE A 27 9.64 0.08 2.13
C ILE A 27 9.28 0.18 0.65
N ARG A 28 9.33 1.39 0.08
CA ARG A 28 9.03 1.63 -1.33
C ARG A 28 10.02 0.89 -2.24
N ALA A 29 11.31 0.94 -1.91
CA ALA A 29 12.33 0.23 -2.67
C ALA A 29 12.09 -1.28 -2.64
N ALA A 30 11.78 -1.85 -1.48
CA ALA A 30 11.45 -3.26 -1.34
C ALA A 30 10.19 -3.65 -2.12
N ALA A 31 9.17 -2.80 -2.09
CA ALA A 31 7.93 -3.01 -2.84
C ALA A 31 8.20 -3.02 -4.35
N GLU A 32 9.04 -2.12 -4.85
CA GLU A 32 9.41 -2.07 -6.26
C GLU A 32 10.21 -3.30 -6.69
N GLU A 33 11.12 -3.79 -5.86
CA GLU A 33 11.83 -5.04 -6.11
C GLU A 33 10.88 -6.23 -6.18
N ASN A 34 9.90 -6.31 -5.27
CA ASN A 34 8.89 -7.36 -5.28
C ASN A 34 8.07 -7.31 -6.57
N ARG A 35 7.66 -6.10 -6.98
CA ARG A 35 6.91 -5.88 -8.21
C ARG A 35 7.69 -6.37 -9.43
N ALA A 36 8.93 -5.92 -9.58
CA ALA A 36 9.79 -6.28 -10.70
C ALA A 36 10.02 -7.80 -10.77
N ARG A 37 10.26 -8.40 -9.63
CA ARG A 37 10.47 -9.85 -9.54
C ARG A 37 9.22 -10.63 -9.97
N TYR A 38 8.04 -10.21 -9.50
CA TYR A 38 6.79 -10.83 -9.90
C TYR A 38 6.57 -10.72 -11.41
N LEU A 39 6.71 -9.52 -11.98
CA LEU A 39 6.48 -9.29 -13.41
C LEU A 39 7.43 -10.11 -14.29
N THR A 40 8.67 -10.30 -13.85
CA THR A 40 9.66 -11.11 -14.59
C THR A 40 9.32 -12.60 -14.54
N ARG A 41 8.74 -13.09 -13.44
CA ARG A 41 8.48 -14.51 -13.21
C ARG A 41 7.00 -14.87 -13.24
N ARG A 42 6.16 -13.99 -13.72
CA ARG A 42 4.70 -14.14 -13.71
C ARG A 42 4.23 -15.48 -14.27
N ASP A 43 4.81 -15.91 -15.37
CA ASP A 43 4.41 -17.13 -16.08
C ASP A 43 4.78 -18.41 -15.32
N GLU A 44 5.62 -18.33 -14.29
CA GLU A 44 6.01 -19.48 -13.47
C GLU A 44 4.99 -19.78 -12.36
N TYR A 45 4.05 -18.86 -12.10
CA TYR A 45 3.03 -19.05 -11.07
C TYR A 45 1.85 -19.89 -11.61
N PRO A 46 1.15 -20.63 -10.74
CA PRO A 46 -0.09 -21.30 -11.13
C PRO A 46 -1.14 -20.33 -11.72
N ALA A 47 -2.01 -20.84 -12.58
CA ALA A 47 -2.97 -20.01 -13.29
C ALA A 47 -3.92 -19.22 -12.38
N ASP A 48 -4.32 -19.79 -11.24
CA ASP A 48 -5.16 -19.11 -10.25
C ASP A 48 -4.47 -17.90 -9.63
N TRP A 49 -3.16 -18.01 -9.36
CA TRP A 49 -2.35 -16.89 -8.88
C TRP A 49 -2.18 -15.82 -9.94
N GLN A 50 -1.96 -16.21 -11.19
CA GLN A 50 -1.85 -15.25 -12.29
C GLN A 50 -3.16 -14.46 -12.49
N ALA A 51 -4.30 -15.12 -12.33
CA ALA A 51 -5.61 -14.49 -12.47
C ALA A 51 -5.93 -13.53 -11.31
N ALA A 52 -5.49 -13.87 -10.09
CA ALA A 52 -5.79 -13.09 -8.89
C ALA A 52 -4.84 -11.91 -8.68
N ALA A 53 -3.58 -12.06 -9.09
CA ALA A 53 -2.55 -11.04 -8.88
C ALA A 53 -2.55 -10.01 -10.01
N GLY A 54 -2.09 -8.80 -9.71
CA GLY A 54 -1.95 -7.78 -10.73
C GLY A 54 -1.88 -6.38 -10.15
N GLU A 55 -1.95 -5.40 -11.03
CA GLU A 55 -1.93 -3.99 -10.69
C GLU A 55 -3.24 -3.34 -11.14
N THR A 56 -3.80 -2.50 -10.29
CA THR A 56 -5.00 -1.75 -10.62
C THR A 56 -4.70 -0.26 -10.48
N PHE A 57 -4.97 0.49 -11.54
CA PHE A 57 -4.80 1.94 -11.55
C PHE A 57 -6.16 2.59 -11.78
N SER A 58 -6.46 3.60 -10.99
CA SER A 58 -7.73 4.32 -11.08
C SER A 58 -7.52 5.76 -10.66
N ALA A 59 -8.49 6.59 -10.98
CA ALA A 59 -8.53 7.98 -10.55
C ALA A 59 -9.89 8.28 -9.93
N ALA A 60 -9.90 9.14 -8.91
CA ALA A 60 -11.12 9.55 -8.26
C ALA A 60 -11.10 11.07 -8.02
N TYR A 61 -12.28 11.66 -7.92
CA TYR A 61 -12.44 13.06 -7.58
C TYR A 61 -13.06 13.13 -6.19
N VAL A 62 -12.26 13.51 -5.20
CA VAL A 62 -12.65 13.42 -3.79
C VAL A 62 -12.28 14.69 -3.02
N THR A 63 -13.00 14.95 -1.95
CA THR A 63 -12.62 15.94 -0.95
C THR A 63 -11.61 15.32 0.01
N PRO A 64 -10.87 16.13 0.81
CA PRO A 64 -9.97 15.59 1.82
C PRO A 64 -10.63 14.61 2.79
N GLY A 65 -11.86 14.92 3.23
CA GLY A 65 -12.62 14.06 4.13
C GLY A 65 -13.01 12.73 3.48
N GLU A 66 -13.40 12.78 2.21
CA GLU A 66 -13.70 11.56 1.44
C GLU A 66 -12.44 10.72 1.22
N LEU A 67 -11.31 11.36 0.94
CA LEU A 67 -10.04 10.64 0.76
C LEU A 67 -9.62 9.91 2.03
N GLU A 68 -9.72 10.58 3.18
CA GLU A 68 -9.43 9.97 4.48
C GLU A 68 -10.34 8.78 4.75
N ARG A 69 -11.64 8.93 4.48
CA ARG A 69 -12.61 7.83 4.63
C ARG A 69 -12.31 6.66 3.71
N LEU A 70 -11.96 6.94 2.46
CA LEU A 70 -11.60 5.93 1.49
C LEU A 70 -10.40 5.11 1.98
N ARG A 71 -9.36 5.79 2.47
CA ARG A 71 -8.19 5.12 3.02
C ARG A 71 -8.57 4.21 4.19
N GLU A 72 -9.36 4.70 5.14
CA GLU A 72 -9.81 3.94 6.29
C GLU A 72 -10.60 2.69 5.86
N GLN A 73 -11.51 2.83 4.91
CA GLN A 73 -12.31 1.72 4.41
C GLN A 73 -11.46 0.66 3.72
N VAL A 74 -10.46 1.07 2.93
CA VAL A 74 -9.56 0.12 2.28
C VAL A 74 -8.75 -0.64 3.31
N LEU A 75 -8.23 0.04 4.35
CA LEU A 75 -7.49 -0.61 5.42
C LEU A 75 -8.36 -1.61 6.20
N GLU A 76 -9.63 -1.29 6.43
CA GLU A 76 -10.58 -2.21 7.06
C GLU A 76 -10.82 -3.46 6.21
N VAL A 77 -10.98 -3.28 4.90
CA VAL A 77 -11.16 -4.40 3.98
C VAL A 77 -9.93 -5.31 3.97
N MET A 78 -8.73 -4.75 4.07
CA MET A 78 -7.48 -5.49 4.07
C MET A 78 -7.23 -6.26 5.37
N ALA A 79 -7.66 -5.71 6.50
CA ALA A 79 -7.29 -6.20 7.83
C ALA A 79 -7.46 -7.71 8.03
N PRO A 80 -8.58 -8.36 7.62
CA PRO A 80 -8.75 -9.81 7.82
C PRO A 80 -7.74 -10.67 7.08
N TYR A 81 -7.09 -10.13 6.05
CA TYR A 81 -6.16 -10.87 5.20
C TYR A 81 -4.70 -10.72 5.63
N ILE A 82 -4.40 -9.84 6.55
CA ILE A 82 -3.00 -9.56 6.94
C ILE A 82 -2.37 -10.71 7.73
N ARG A 83 -3.11 -11.37 8.60
CA ARG A 83 -2.76 -12.63 9.29
C ARG A 83 -1.30 -12.71 9.78
N LEU A 84 -0.96 -11.86 10.72
CA LEU A 84 0.41 -11.80 11.28
C LEU A 84 0.80 -13.11 11.97
N ASP A 85 -0.14 -13.77 12.65
CA ASP A 85 0.09 -15.07 13.28
C ASP A 85 0.09 -16.17 12.21
N PRO A 86 1.22 -16.90 12.03
CA PRO A 86 1.26 -18.00 11.08
C PRO A 86 0.17 -19.05 11.26
N ALA A 87 -0.27 -19.28 12.49
CA ALA A 87 -1.33 -20.25 12.79
C ALA A 87 -2.70 -19.83 12.23
N SER A 88 -2.91 -18.54 11.94
CA SER A 88 -4.17 -18.04 11.37
C SER A 88 -4.23 -18.12 9.85
N ARG A 89 -3.16 -18.57 9.20
CA ARG A 89 -3.05 -18.61 7.74
C ARG A 89 -3.61 -19.89 7.17
N PRO A 90 -4.63 -19.82 6.29
CA PRO A 90 -5.11 -21.02 5.59
C PRO A 90 -4.02 -21.67 4.73
N ALA A 91 -4.17 -22.94 4.45
CA ALA A 91 -3.28 -23.64 3.52
C ALA A 91 -3.35 -22.98 2.13
N GLY A 92 -2.21 -22.93 1.44
CA GLY A 92 -2.13 -22.34 0.11
C GLY A 92 -1.93 -20.83 0.09
N THR A 93 -1.71 -20.19 1.25
CA THR A 93 -1.39 -18.77 1.28
C THR A 93 0.05 -18.49 0.90
N LEU A 94 0.27 -17.38 0.22
CA LEU A 94 1.59 -16.80 -0.04
C LEU A 94 1.63 -15.38 0.50
N PRO A 95 2.80 -14.86 0.89
CA PRO A 95 2.91 -13.44 1.20
C PRO A 95 2.67 -12.60 -0.07
N VAL A 96 1.77 -11.64 0.03
CA VAL A 96 1.39 -10.75 -1.07
C VAL A 96 1.72 -9.32 -0.67
N ARG A 97 2.41 -8.60 -1.55
CA ARG A 97 2.67 -7.18 -1.36
C ARG A 97 1.45 -6.37 -1.78
N ILE A 98 0.98 -5.50 -0.89
CA ILE A 98 -0.08 -4.55 -1.19
C ILE A 98 0.50 -3.15 -1.04
N THR A 99 0.37 -2.34 -2.09
CA THR A 99 0.78 -0.94 -2.08
C THR A 99 -0.45 -0.09 -2.37
N LEU A 100 -0.71 0.90 -1.55
CA LEU A 100 -1.85 1.80 -1.71
C LEU A 100 -1.32 3.23 -1.78
N ASP A 101 -1.55 3.87 -2.92
CA ASP A 101 -1.15 5.25 -3.17
C ASP A 101 -2.40 6.12 -3.36
N LEU A 102 -2.62 7.05 -2.44
CA LEU A 102 -3.76 7.97 -2.44
C LEU A 102 -3.22 9.39 -2.26
N PHE A 103 -3.04 10.10 -3.35
CA PHE A 103 -2.54 11.47 -3.31
C PHE A 103 -2.98 12.25 -4.57
N PRO A 104 -3.09 13.60 -4.49
CA PRO A 104 -3.35 14.39 -5.68
C PRO A 104 -2.17 14.32 -6.66
N TRP A 105 -2.46 14.27 -7.95
CA TRP A 105 -1.38 14.31 -8.95
C TRP A 105 -1.17 15.71 -9.55
N PHE A 106 -2.03 16.67 -9.21
CA PHE A 106 -1.83 18.06 -9.57
C PHE A 106 -1.11 18.80 -8.46
N GLY A 107 -0.59 20.00 -8.74
CA GLY A 107 0.09 20.80 -7.74
C GLY A 107 -0.85 21.38 -6.69
N PRO A 108 -0.32 21.84 -5.55
CA PRO A 108 -1.14 22.31 -4.43
C PRO A 108 -1.99 23.56 -4.77
N GLU A 109 -1.67 24.30 -5.81
CA GLU A 109 -2.48 25.43 -6.28
C GLU A 109 -3.88 25.01 -6.73
N GLN A 110 -4.06 23.74 -7.10
CA GLN A 110 -5.37 23.19 -7.49
C GLN A 110 -6.28 22.94 -6.28
N ALA A 111 -5.71 22.90 -5.09
CA ALA A 111 -6.44 22.63 -3.85
C ALA A 111 -6.99 23.90 -3.18
N ARG A 112 -6.71 25.08 -3.74
CA ARG A 112 -7.09 26.39 -3.15
C ARG A 112 -8.36 26.94 -3.74
#